data_b989c20fd511725c0fa1159a63d357a0
#
_entry.id   b989c20fd511725c0fa1159a63d357a0
#
_cell.length_a   1.000
_cell.length_b   1.000
_cell.length_c   1.000
_cell.angle_alpha   90.00
_cell.angle_beta   90.00
_cell.angle_gamma   90.00
#
_symmetry.space_group_name_H-M   'P 1'
#
loop_
_entity.id
_entity.type
_entity.pdbx_description
1 polymer ?
#
loop_
_entity_poly.entity_id
_entity_poly.type
_entity_poly.pdbx_seq_one_letter_code
_entity_poly.pdbx_strand_id
1 'polypeptide(L)'
;MEELNRLNPIESTKKESTPWWLLFNILALDAPIVALVWQHFFSKTFDVEISFTEKAVLFFTVWFIYLLDHFLDSRKGIHTTQRHLFAGRNPKTTLALISLTFAASIWLSFTLSKRLIIGGMILAIVICIYLILVHSNLTDLIIKKNCKELLVGIGFGTGVALPVITSDLSITTWLPSVTLFCLICWANCKLIENWESDCMRFSKTDIILIMFLFCCMFFSKNY
;
A
#
# COMPACT_ATOMS: atom_id res chain seq x y z
N MET A 1 20.39 -1.50 -55.39
CA MET A 1 20.29 -0.36 -54.46
C MET A 1 18.84 0.06 -54.20
N GLU A 2 17.86 -0.82 -54.43
CA GLU A 2 16.41 -0.55 -54.28
C GLU A 2 15.72 -1.40 -53.19
N GLU A 3 16.46 -2.28 -52.51
CA GLU A 3 15.91 -3.19 -51.49
C GLU A 3 16.12 -2.70 -50.05
N LEU A 4 16.86 -1.60 -49.82
CA LEU A 4 17.16 -1.09 -48.49
C LEU A 4 16.11 -0.09 -47.93
N ASN A 5 15.06 0.22 -48.72
CA ASN A 5 14.07 1.24 -48.39
C ASN A 5 12.73 0.68 -47.91
N ARG A 6 12.63 -0.64 -47.61
CA ARG A 6 11.36 -1.27 -47.16
C ARG A 6 11.29 -1.64 -45.66
N LEU A 7 12.29 -1.27 -44.89
CA LEU A 7 12.32 -1.57 -43.46
C LEU A 7 12.30 -0.27 -42.67
N ASN A 8 11.17 0.39 -42.60
CA ASN A 8 10.71 1.14 -41.44
C ASN A 8 9.35 1.79 -41.73
N PRO A 9 8.22 1.12 -41.52
CA PRO A 9 7.04 1.81 -41.06
C PRO A 9 7.35 2.19 -39.59
N ILE A 10 7.73 3.45 -39.38
CA ILE A 10 7.55 4.07 -38.06
C ILE A 10 6.06 3.90 -37.76
N GLU A 11 5.72 2.84 -37.03
CA GLU A 11 4.42 2.73 -36.38
C GLU A 11 4.28 3.99 -35.57
N SER A 12 3.50 4.93 -36.11
CA SER A 12 2.97 6.04 -35.36
C SER A 12 2.23 5.42 -34.18
N THR A 13 2.87 5.40 -33.01
CA THR A 13 2.27 4.97 -31.76
C THR A 13 1.06 5.86 -31.54
N LYS A 14 -0.09 5.38 -32.00
CA LYS A 14 -1.41 5.90 -31.70
C LYS A 14 -1.40 6.11 -30.20
N LYS A 15 -1.45 7.36 -29.76
CA LYS A 15 -1.52 7.74 -28.36
C LYS A 15 -2.89 7.24 -27.87
N GLU A 16 -2.95 5.95 -27.49
CA GLU A 16 -4.13 5.36 -26.90
C GLU A 16 -4.46 6.18 -25.66
N SER A 17 -5.61 6.81 -25.67
CA SER A 17 -6.11 7.57 -24.54
C SER A 17 -6.23 6.61 -23.36
N THR A 18 -5.42 6.80 -22.34
CA THR A 18 -5.45 6.00 -21.11
C THR A 18 -6.89 6.03 -20.57
N PRO A 19 -7.57 4.89 -20.46
CA PRO A 19 -8.94 4.85 -19.95
C PRO A 19 -8.98 5.47 -18.54
N TRP A 20 -10.02 6.23 -18.25
CA TRP A 20 -10.14 7.01 -17.00
C TRP A 20 -10.06 6.15 -15.72
N TRP A 21 -10.55 4.90 -15.77
CA TRP A 21 -10.46 3.97 -14.64
C TRP A 21 -9.01 3.53 -14.34
N LEU A 22 -8.12 3.57 -15.34
CA LEU A 22 -6.71 3.27 -15.15
C LEU A 22 -5.97 4.40 -14.42
N LEU A 23 -6.51 5.64 -14.44
CA LEU A 23 -5.93 6.78 -13.72
C LEU A 23 -5.93 6.56 -12.21
N PHE A 24 -6.95 5.92 -11.64
CA PHE A 24 -6.99 5.60 -10.21
C PHE A 24 -5.82 4.71 -9.82
N ASN A 25 -5.51 3.71 -10.64
CA ASN A 25 -4.40 2.81 -10.41
C ASN A 25 -3.05 3.51 -10.66
N ILE A 26 -2.93 4.32 -11.73
CA ILE A 26 -1.71 5.07 -12.05
C ILE A 26 -1.35 6.05 -10.94
N LEU A 27 -2.36 6.72 -10.36
CA LEU A 27 -2.19 7.67 -9.26
C LEU A 27 -2.12 6.98 -7.88
N ALA A 28 -2.14 5.64 -7.83
CA ALA A 28 -2.10 4.87 -6.59
C ALA A 28 -3.22 5.24 -5.58
N LEU A 29 -4.42 5.59 -6.09
CA LEU A 29 -5.59 5.93 -5.26
C LEU A 29 -6.33 4.69 -4.76
N ASP A 30 -6.08 3.53 -5.32
CA ASP A 30 -6.63 2.23 -4.90
C ASP A 30 -6.28 1.92 -3.44
N ALA A 31 -5.03 2.07 -3.04
CA ALA A 31 -4.57 1.77 -1.68
C ALA A 31 -5.23 2.64 -0.58
N PRO A 32 -5.27 3.99 -0.68
CA PRO A 32 -5.95 4.81 0.32
C PRO A 32 -7.46 4.57 0.37
N ILE A 33 -8.12 4.25 -0.76
CA ILE A 33 -9.56 3.90 -0.77
C ILE A 33 -9.78 2.59 -0.01
N VAL A 34 -8.97 1.56 -0.27
CA VAL A 34 -9.03 0.29 0.45
C VAL A 34 -8.78 0.50 1.94
N ALA A 35 -7.81 1.36 2.31
CA ALA A 35 -7.54 1.70 3.71
C ALA A 35 -8.77 2.31 4.41
N LEU A 36 -9.49 3.24 3.75
CA LEU A 36 -10.71 3.84 4.30
C LEU A 36 -11.85 2.84 4.48
N VAL A 37 -12.03 1.91 3.53
CA VAL A 37 -13.05 0.86 3.62
C VAL A 37 -12.79 -0.02 4.83
N TRP A 38 -11.55 -0.48 5.02
CA TRP A 38 -11.18 -1.30 6.16
C TRP A 38 -11.21 -0.52 7.48
N GLN A 39 -10.80 0.75 7.49
CA GLN A 39 -10.94 1.59 8.69
C GLN A 39 -12.41 1.75 9.10
N HIS A 40 -13.31 1.93 8.12
CA HIS A 40 -14.75 1.97 8.40
C HIS A 40 -15.27 0.63 8.95
N PHE A 41 -14.79 -0.50 8.41
CA PHE A 41 -15.12 -1.82 8.93
C PHE A 41 -14.68 -1.97 10.39
N PHE A 42 -13.45 -1.59 10.73
CA PHE A 42 -12.95 -1.62 12.11
C PHE A 42 -13.78 -0.70 13.03
N SER A 43 -14.10 0.52 12.57
CA SER A 43 -14.97 1.45 13.31
C SER A 43 -16.30 0.79 13.70
N LYS A 44 -16.94 0.12 12.76
CA LYS A 44 -18.23 -0.56 12.98
C LYS A 44 -18.11 -1.82 13.82
N THR A 45 -17.05 -2.60 13.65
CA THR A 45 -16.83 -3.86 14.38
C THR A 45 -16.57 -3.63 15.86
N PHE A 46 -15.83 -2.55 16.17
CA PHE A 46 -15.41 -2.26 17.55
C PHE A 46 -16.18 -1.10 18.20
N ASP A 47 -17.18 -0.57 17.51
CA ASP A 47 -17.98 0.59 17.94
C ASP A 47 -17.10 1.79 18.35
N VAL A 48 -16.03 2.04 17.58
CA VAL A 48 -15.12 3.17 17.77
C VAL A 48 -15.47 4.25 16.75
N GLU A 49 -15.87 5.42 17.26
CA GLU A 49 -16.12 6.57 16.39
C GLU A 49 -14.82 7.10 15.79
N ILE A 50 -14.77 7.19 14.47
CA ILE A 50 -13.62 7.71 13.72
C ILE A 50 -14.05 8.99 13.03
N SER A 51 -13.42 10.09 13.38
CA SER A 51 -13.70 11.41 12.83
C SER A 51 -13.34 11.51 11.35
N PHE A 52 -13.89 12.51 10.66
CA PHE A 52 -13.51 12.79 9.26
C PHE A 52 -12.02 13.11 9.13
N THR A 53 -11.45 13.83 10.11
CA THR A 53 -10.02 14.17 10.10
C THR A 53 -9.12 12.96 10.19
N GLU A 54 -9.46 11.98 11.04
CA GLU A 54 -8.72 10.72 11.16
C GLU A 54 -8.74 9.93 9.84
N LYS A 55 -9.89 9.89 9.17
CA LYS A 55 -10.03 9.28 7.84
C LYS A 55 -9.17 10.02 6.79
N ALA A 56 -9.19 11.35 6.82
CA ALA A 56 -8.42 12.16 5.90
C ALA A 56 -6.90 11.99 6.12
N VAL A 57 -6.44 11.95 7.38
CA VAL A 57 -5.04 11.68 7.71
C VAL A 57 -4.61 10.31 7.19
N LEU A 58 -5.40 9.25 7.42
CA LEU A 58 -5.11 7.93 6.89
C LEU A 58 -5.03 7.95 5.36
N PHE A 59 -6.00 8.58 4.69
CA PHE A 59 -6.04 8.68 3.24
C PHE A 59 -4.76 9.33 2.69
N PHE A 60 -4.40 10.52 3.16
CA PHE A 60 -3.24 11.24 2.65
C PHE A 60 -1.92 10.55 3.02
N THR A 61 -1.83 9.94 4.20
CA THR A 61 -0.64 9.21 4.63
C THR A 61 -0.40 7.96 3.77
N VAL A 62 -1.43 7.15 3.55
CA VAL A 62 -1.32 5.97 2.69
C VAL A 62 -0.99 6.40 1.26
N TRP A 63 -1.66 7.41 0.73
CA TRP A 63 -1.40 7.93 -0.60
C TRP A 63 0.03 8.43 -0.77
N PHE A 64 0.53 9.19 0.21
CA PHE A 64 1.92 9.65 0.26
C PHE A 64 2.92 8.48 0.20
N ILE A 65 2.73 7.46 1.05
CA ILE A 65 3.63 6.30 1.13
C ILE A 65 3.68 5.56 -0.22
N TYR A 66 2.53 5.29 -0.84
CA TYR A 66 2.46 4.61 -2.12
C TYR A 66 3.05 5.41 -3.28
N LEU A 67 2.79 6.73 -3.33
CA LEU A 67 3.42 7.60 -4.33
C LEU A 67 4.94 7.64 -4.17
N LEU A 68 5.42 7.71 -2.93
CA LEU A 68 6.86 7.73 -2.63
C LEU A 68 7.52 6.39 -3.03
N ASP A 69 6.93 5.27 -2.69
CA ASP A 69 7.43 3.93 -3.05
C ASP A 69 7.54 3.77 -4.57
N HIS A 70 6.49 4.11 -5.32
CA HIS A 70 6.52 4.05 -6.79
C HIS A 70 7.53 5.01 -7.41
N PHE A 71 7.71 6.19 -6.82
CA PHE A 71 8.73 7.13 -7.27
C PHE A 71 10.14 6.58 -7.05
N LEU A 72 10.41 6.01 -5.88
CA LEU A 72 11.71 5.42 -5.55
C LEU A 72 12.01 4.19 -6.43
N ASP A 73 11.04 3.33 -6.68
CA ASP A 73 11.19 2.18 -7.58
C ASP A 73 11.45 2.61 -9.02
N SER A 74 10.78 3.65 -9.52
CA SER A 74 11.04 4.20 -10.85
C SER A 74 12.48 4.72 -11.01
N ARG A 75 13.08 5.21 -9.93
CA ARG A 75 14.48 5.68 -9.92
C ARG A 75 15.49 4.53 -9.97
N LYS A 76 15.13 3.35 -9.51
CA LYS A 76 15.95 2.14 -9.61
C LYS A 76 15.85 1.46 -10.99
N GLY A 77 15.10 2.02 -11.94
CA GLY A 77 14.88 1.45 -13.25
C GLY A 77 13.88 0.28 -13.27
N ILE A 78 13.10 0.12 -12.21
CA ILE A 78 12.02 -0.86 -12.14
C ILE A 78 10.82 -0.27 -12.89
N HIS A 79 10.60 -0.72 -14.12
CA HIS A 79 9.52 -0.22 -15.00
C HIS A 79 8.53 -1.33 -15.35
N THR A 80 8.18 -2.17 -14.40
CA THR A 80 7.32 -3.34 -14.60
C THR A 80 5.84 -2.97 -14.72
N THR A 81 5.40 -1.86 -14.12
CA THR A 81 3.99 -1.46 -14.10
C THR A 81 3.76 -0.07 -14.69
N GLN A 82 2.51 0.21 -15.09
CA GLN A 82 2.09 1.54 -15.61
C GLN A 82 2.33 2.67 -14.57
N ARG A 83 2.23 2.37 -13.28
CA ARG A 83 2.51 3.29 -12.17
C ARG A 83 3.97 3.75 -12.15
N HIS A 84 4.91 2.79 -12.26
CA HIS A 84 6.34 3.08 -12.33
C HIS A 84 6.70 3.88 -13.58
N LEU A 85 6.08 3.54 -14.72
CA LEU A 85 6.27 4.28 -15.98
C LEU A 85 5.76 5.73 -15.87
N PHE A 86 4.61 5.94 -15.23
CA PHE A 86 4.08 7.30 -15.01
C PHE A 86 5.00 8.13 -14.12
N ALA A 87 5.41 7.57 -12.97
CA ALA A 87 6.31 8.23 -12.04
C ALA A 87 7.65 8.58 -12.69
N GLY A 88 8.22 7.69 -13.52
CA GLY A 88 9.45 7.93 -14.27
C GLY A 88 9.31 8.99 -15.38
N ARG A 89 8.18 9.00 -16.10
CA ARG A 89 7.91 9.96 -17.18
C ARG A 89 7.54 11.36 -16.69
N ASN A 90 6.90 11.45 -15.52
CA ASN A 90 6.39 12.70 -14.96
C ASN A 90 6.94 12.99 -13.56
N PRO A 91 8.27 13.05 -13.36
CA PRO A 91 8.88 13.13 -12.03
C PRO A 91 8.48 14.41 -11.28
N LYS A 92 8.29 15.54 -11.98
CA LYS A 92 7.89 16.81 -11.37
C LYS A 92 6.46 16.73 -10.82
N THR A 93 5.53 16.15 -11.58
CA THR A 93 4.15 15.97 -11.15
C THR A 93 4.05 15.01 -9.98
N THR A 94 4.77 13.88 -10.04
CA THR A 94 4.81 12.91 -8.96
C THR A 94 5.38 13.52 -7.69
N LEU A 95 6.48 14.27 -7.79
CA LEU A 95 7.08 14.95 -6.63
C LEU A 95 6.14 16.02 -6.04
N ALA A 96 5.41 16.76 -6.88
CA ALA A 96 4.41 17.73 -6.41
C ALA A 96 3.27 17.03 -5.65
N LEU A 97 2.77 15.89 -6.14
CA LEU A 97 1.75 15.09 -5.45
C LEU A 97 2.27 14.52 -4.12
N ILE A 98 3.50 14.01 -4.09
CA ILE A 98 4.17 13.53 -2.85
C ILE A 98 4.24 14.67 -1.83
N SER A 99 4.70 15.86 -2.25
CA SER A 99 4.82 17.01 -1.36
C SER A 99 3.46 17.49 -0.84
N LEU A 100 2.45 17.52 -1.70
CA LEU A 100 1.09 17.93 -1.34
C LEU A 100 0.46 16.95 -0.34
N THR A 101 0.53 15.64 -0.62
CA THR A 101 -0.05 14.61 0.25
C THR A 101 0.66 14.55 1.59
N PHE A 102 1.99 14.72 1.62
CA PHE A 102 2.78 14.83 2.84
C PHE A 102 2.37 16.04 3.67
N ALA A 103 2.33 17.24 3.06
CA ALA A 103 1.94 18.47 3.73
C ALA A 103 0.50 18.37 4.30
N ALA A 104 -0.44 17.80 3.53
CA ALA A 104 -1.81 17.59 3.97
C ALA A 104 -1.88 16.63 5.17
N SER A 105 -1.15 15.50 5.13
CA SER A 105 -1.13 14.54 6.24
C SER A 105 -0.57 15.16 7.52
N ILE A 106 0.52 15.92 7.43
CA ILE A 106 1.13 16.63 8.58
C ILE A 106 0.16 17.67 9.13
N TRP A 107 -0.39 18.53 8.26
CA TRP A 107 -1.30 19.59 8.67
C TRP A 107 -2.53 19.05 9.43
N LEU A 108 -3.15 18.03 8.88
CA LEU A 108 -4.31 17.39 9.51
C LEU A 108 -3.97 16.64 10.81
N SER A 109 -2.74 16.10 10.92
CA SER A 109 -2.31 15.39 12.12
C SER A 109 -2.28 16.26 13.38
N PHE A 110 -2.13 17.58 13.25
CA PHE A 110 -2.15 18.48 14.41
C PHE A 110 -3.52 18.53 15.14
N THR A 111 -4.58 18.09 14.49
CA THR A 111 -5.92 18.06 15.07
C THR A 111 -6.28 16.71 15.70
N LEU A 112 -5.39 15.71 15.59
CA LEU A 112 -5.61 14.38 16.15
C LEU A 112 -5.39 14.34 17.67
N SER A 113 -5.95 13.31 18.29
CA SER A 113 -5.69 13.04 19.71
C SER A 113 -4.21 12.69 19.94
N LYS A 114 -3.70 13.02 21.15
CA LYS A 114 -2.29 12.73 21.51
C LYS A 114 -1.93 11.25 21.36
N ARG A 115 -2.86 10.34 21.71
CA ARG A 115 -2.64 8.88 21.56
C ARG A 115 -2.43 8.49 20.09
N LEU A 116 -3.28 9.02 19.21
CA LEU A 116 -3.16 8.79 17.75
C LEU A 116 -1.89 9.39 17.18
N ILE A 117 -1.49 10.58 17.59
CA ILE A 117 -0.24 11.19 17.14
C ILE A 117 0.96 10.33 17.56
N ILE A 118 1.03 9.90 18.82
CA ILE A 118 2.14 9.06 19.30
C ILE A 118 2.16 7.72 18.55
N GLY A 119 1.03 7.03 18.43
CA GLY A 119 0.95 5.77 17.70
C GLY A 119 1.32 5.94 16.20
N GLY A 120 0.83 6.99 15.58
CA GLY A 120 1.16 7.34 14.18
C GLY A 120 2.65 7.67 14.00
N MET A 121 3.27 8.38 14.93
CA MET A 121 4.71 8.67 14.88
C MET A 121 5.56 7.41 15.01
N ILE A 122 5.23 6.51 15.93
CA ILE A 122 5.92 5.22 16.07
C ILE A 122 5.83 4.45 14.76
N LEU A 123 4.63 4.34 14.19
CA LEU A 123 4.41 3.66 12.93
C LEU A 123 5.16 4.32 11.77
N ALA A 124 5.16 5.65 11.69
CA ALA A 124 5.90 6.40 10.69
C ALA A 124 7.41 6.13 10.76
N ILE A 125 7.99 6.07 11.95
CA ILE A 125 9.40 5.72 12.15
C ILE A 125 9.68 4.31 11.61
N VAL A 126 8.84 3.33 11.94
CA VAL A 126 8.98 1.94 11.46
C VAL A 126 8.90 1.89 9.93
N ILE A 127 7.94 2.60 9.32
CA ILE A 127 7.80 2.66 7.85
C ILE A 127 8.99 3.38 7.22
N CYS A 128 9.50 4.47 7.80
CA CYS A 128 10.69 5.15 7.30
C CYS A 128 11.92 4.22 7.33
N ILE A 129 12.15 3.51 8.43
CA ILE A 129 13.23 2.52 8.52
C ILE A 129 13.06 1.45 7.45
N TYR A 130 11.85 0.91 7.28
CA TYR A 130 11.53 -0.05 6.23
C TYR A 130 11.86 0.48 4.84
N LEU A 131 11.40 1.69 4.47
CA LEU A 131 11.67 2.30 3.17
C LEU A 131 13.17 2.51 2.94
N ILE A 132 13.90 2.98 3.94
CA ILE A 132 15.36 3.14 3.86
C ILE A 132 16.03 1.79 3.61
N LEU A 133 15.67 0.75 4.36
CA LEU A 133 16.23 -0.58 4.21
C LEU A 133 15.94 -1.16 2.82
N VAL A 134 14.70 -1.10 2.35
CA VAL A 134 14.29 -1.65 1.04
C VAL A 134 14.92 -0.90 -0.13
N HIS A 135 15.14 0.41 0.00
CA HIS A 135 15.69 1.22 -1.09
C HIS A 135 17.22 1.43 -0.98
N SER A 136 17.85 1.02 0.12
CA SER A 136 19.31 0.96 0.24
C SER A 136 19.85 -0.36 -0.34
N ASN A 137 21.11 -0.33 -0.83
CA ASN A 137 21.78 -1.53 -1.34
C ASN A 137 22.08 -2.60 -0.26
N LEU A 138 21.63 -2.39 0.98
CA LEU A 138 21.77 -3.29 2.11
C LEU A 138 20.71 -4.41 2.12
N THR A 139 19.73 -4.35 1.23
CA THR A 139 18.55 -5.24 1.23
C THR A 139 18.91 -6.70 0.98
N ASP A 140 19.88 -6.97 0.11
CA ASP A 140 20.28 -8.34 -0.25
C ASP A 140 20.92 -9.11 0.92
N LEU A 141 21.42 -8.37 1.93
CA LEU A 141 22.11 -8.93 3.10
C LEU A 141 21.17 -9.13 4.30
N ILE A 142 20.14 -8.31 4.49
CA ILE A 142 19.40 -8.21 5.76
C ILE A 142 17.96 -8.71 5.65
N ILE A 143 17.29 -8.50 4.52
CA ILE A 143 15.86 -8.81 4.37
C ILE A 143 15.66 -9.88 3.30
N LYS A 144 15.34 -11.09 3.73
CA LYS A 144 14.83 -12.12 2.80
C LYS A 144 13.56 -11.58 2.11
N LYS A 145 13.40 -11.89 0.83
CA LYS A 145 12.27 -11.47 -0.02
C LYS A 145 10.90 -11.57 0.69
N ASN A 146 10.66 -12.64 1.43
CA ASN A 146 9.41 -12.87 2.17
C ASN A 146 9.16 -11.93 3.36
N CYS A 147 10.17 -11.22 3.86
CA CYS A 147 10.00 -10.30 4.98
C CYS A 147 9.50 -8.94 4.52
N LYS A 148 9.73 -8.57 3.24
CA LYS A 148 9.30 -7.30 2.68
C LYS A 148 7.77 -7.18 2.70
N GLU A 149 7.09 -8.18 2.14
CA GLU A 149 5.63 -8.20 2.04
C GLU A 149 4.96 -8.29 3.43
N LEU A 150 5.60 -9.02 4.36
CA LEU A 150 5.09 -9.12 5.74
C LEU A 150 5.14 -7.76 6.45
N LEU A 151 6.25 -7.02 6.30
CA LEU A 151 6.38 -5.69 6.90
C LEU A 151 5.39 -4.68 6.30
N VAL A 152 5.15 -4.75 4.98
CA VAL A 152 4.11 -3.94 4.32
C VAL A 152 2.72 -4.29 4.88
N GLY A 153 2.40 -5.59 4.99
CA GLY A 153 1.11 -6.05 5.52
C GLY A 153 0.88 -5.63 6.97
N ILE A 154 1.91 -5.74 7.82
CA ILE A 154 1.84 -5.29 9.23
C ILE A 154 1.69 -3.76 9.28
N GLY A 155 2.51 -3.01 8.53
CA GLY A 155 2.47 -1.55 8.52
C GLY A 155 1.11 -1.01 8.06
N PHE A 156 0.58 -1.55 6.95
CA PHE A 156 -0.72 -1.16 6.42
C PHE A 156 -1.85 -1.55 7.38
N GLY A 157 -1.87 -2.80 7.85
CA GLY A 157 -2.92 -3.29 8.76
C GLY A 157 -2.95 -2.54 10.08
N THR A 158 -1.79 -2.28 10.68
CA THR A 158 -1.67 -1.49 11.92
C THR A 158 -2.10 -0.04 11.70
N GLY A 159 -1.71 0.57 10.57
CA GLY A 159 -2.09 1.95 10.24
C GLY A 159 -3.60 2.13 10.11
N VAL A 160 -4.26 1.20 9.42
CA VAL A 160 -5.73 1.20 9.27
C VAL A 160 -6.44 1.03 10.61
N ALA A 161 -5.94 0.13 11.47
CA ALA A 161 -6.53 -0.18 12.77
C ALA A 161 -6.10 0.78 13.88
N LEU A 162 -5.24 1.76 13.59
CA LEU A 162 -4.64 2.64 14.61
C LEU A 162 -5.66 3.32 15.55
N PRO A 163 -6.81 3.84 15.09
CA PRO A 163 -7.83 4.40 15.99
C PRO A 163 -8.36 3.39 17.01
N VAL A 164 -8.53 2.13 16.59
CA VAL A 164 -8.98 1.05 17.48
C VAL A 164 -7.88 0.65 18.46
N ILE A 165 -6.63 0.56 18.00
CA ILE A 165 -5.45 0.21 18.83
C ILE A 165 -5.23 1.28 19.93
N THR A 166 -5.49 2.55 19.61
CA THR A 166 -5.29 3.66 20.53
C THR A 166 -6.53 4.02 21.39
N SER A 167 -7.64 3.32 21.18
CA SER A 167 -8.85 3.43 21.99
C SER A 167 -8.67 2.81 23.37
N ASP A 168 -9.69 2.97 24.23
CA ASP A 168 -9.68 2.39 25.56
C ASP A 168 -10.10 0.90 25.61
N LEU A 169 -10.17 0.24 24.46
CA LEU A 169 -10.50 -1.18 24.35
C LEU A 169 -9.37 -2.08 24.86
N SER A 170 -9.75 -3.20 25.47
CA SER A 170 -8.79 -4.23 25.89
C SER A 170 -8.01 -4.78 24.69
N ILE A 171 -6.71 -5.03 24.86
CA ILE A 171 -5.86 -5.60 23.83
C ILE A 171 -6.38 -6.97 23.34
N THR A 172 -6.97 -7.77 24.23
CA THR A 172 -7.54 -9.07 23.87
C THR A 172 -8.73 -8.98 22.94
N THR A 173 -9.44 -7.83 22.92
CA THR A 173 -10.60 -7.59 22.06
C THR A 173 -10.19 -7.32 20.60
N TRP A 174 -9.22 -6.45 20.39
CA TRP A 174 -8.88 -6.01 19.02
C TRP A 174 -7.69 -6.77 18.40
N LEU A 175 -6.76 -7.28 19.22
CA LEU A 175 -5.52 -7.92 18.73
C LEU A 175 -5.75 -9.07 17.74
N PRO A 176 -6.69 -10.02 17.99
CA PRO A 176 -6.91 -11.11 17.03
C PRO A 176 -7.37 -10.61 15.65
N SER A 177 -8.30 -9.66 15.61
CA SER A 177 -8.84 -9.10 14.37
C SER A 177 -7.80 -8.29 13.60
N VAL A 178 -7.00 -7.48 14.30
CA VAL A 178 -5.91 -6.71 13.68
C VAL A 178 -4.83 -7.64 13.15
N THR A 179 -4.44 -8.66 13.91
CA THR A 179 -3.46 -9.66 13.45
C THR A 179 -3.95 -10.39 12.21
N LEU A 180 -5.20 -10.83 12.20
CA LEU A 180 -5.80 -11.48 11.04
C LEU A 180 -5.79 -10.55 9.82
N PHE A 181 -6.14 -9.28 10.00
CA PHE A 181 -6.12 -8.29 8.93
C PHE A 181 -4.70 -8.05 8.39
N CYS A 182 -3.68 -7.94 9.24
CA CYS A 182 -2.28 -7.84 8.83
C CYS A 182 -1.86 -9.06 7.98
N LEU A 183 -2.29 -10.26 8.34
CA LEU A 183 -2.02 -11.48 7.58
C LEU A 183 -2.73 -11.48 6.22
N ILE A 184 -3.96 -10.97 6.14
CA ILE A 184 -4.68 -10.79 4.87
C ILE A 184 -3.94 -9.79 3.97
N CYS A 185 -3.49 -8.67 4.52
CA CYS A 185 -2.70 -7.69 3.78
C CYS A 185 -1.39 -8.29 3.27
N TRP A 186 -0.69 -9.05 4.09
CA TRP A 186 0.51 -9.79 3.68
C TRP A 186 0.24 -10.78 2.55
N ALA A 187 -0.81 -11.59 2.68
CA ALA A 187 -1.22 -12.55 1.65
C ALA A 187 -1.54 -11.84 0.33
N ASN A 188 -2.25 -10.70 0.39
CA ASN A 188 -2.56 -9.88 -0.79
C ASN A 188 -1.29 -9.33 -1.46
N CYS A 189 -0.31 -8.85 -0.69
CA CYS A 189 0.97 -8.39 -1.25
C CYS A 189 1.70 -9.53 -1.97
N LYS A 190 1.73 -10.73 -1.40
CA LYS A 190 2.32 -11.91 -2.05
C LYS A 190 1.60 -12.32 -3.33
N LEU A 191 0.28 -12.23 -3.35
CA LEU A 191 -0.52 -12.51 -4.54
C LEU A 191 -0.18 -11.57 -5.69
N ILE A 192 -0.08 -10.28 -5.40
CA ILE A 192 0.26 -9.25 -6.38
C ILE A 192 1.67 -9.48 -6.94
N GLU A 193 2.65 -9.75 -6.06
CA GLU A 193 4.02 -10.04 -6.48
C GLU A 193 4.11 -11.26 -7.39
N ASN A 194 3.41 -12.33 -7.06
CA ASN A 194 3.37 -13.53 -7.90
C ASN A 194 2.71 -13.27 -9.27
N TRP A 195 1.73 -12.40 -9.33
CA TRP A 195 1.06 -12.01 -10.58
C TRP A 195 1.95 -11.15 -11.49
N GLU A 196 2.73 -10.25 -10.88
CA GLU A 196 3.64 -9.37 -11.62
C GLU A 196 4.91 -10.09 -12.12
N SER A 197 5.27 -11.23 -11.52
CA SER A 197 6.51 -11.96 -11.84
C SER A 197 6.40 -12.97 -12.98
N ASP A 198 5.28 -13.02 -13.76
CA ASP A 198 4.98 -14.01 -14.82
C ASP A 198 5.14 -15.48 -14.40
N CYS A 199 5.49 -15.72 -13.16
CA CYS A 199 5.68 -17.03 -12.59
C CYS A 199 4.47 -17.36 -11.71
N MET A 200 3.36 -17.76 -12.32
CA MET A 200 2.17 -18.27 -11.63
C MET A 200 2.51 -19.55 -10.83
N ARG A 201 3.34 -19.40 -9.82
CA ARG A 201 3.58 -20.43 -8.80
C ARG A 201 2.85 -20.04 -7.52
N PHE A 202 1.53 -20.17 -7.54
CA PHE A 202 0.83 -20.38 -6.29
C PHE A 202 1.38 -21.63 -5.64
N SER A 203 2.11 -21.48 -4.57
CA SER A 203 2.39 -22.62 -3.70
C SER A 203 1.04 -23.08 -3.14
N LYS A 204 0.82 -24.40 -3.09
CA LYS A 204 -0.38 -24.97 -2.44
C LYS A 204 -0.57 -24.41 -1.02
N THR A 205 0.52 -24.07 -0.34
CA THR A 205 0.55 -23.41 0.97
C THR A 205 -0.07 -22.01 0.97
N ASP A 206 0.10 -21.22 -0.08
CA ASP A 206 -0.47 -19.85 -0.17
C ASP A 206 -1.99 -19.89 -0.33
N ILE A 207 -2.49 -20.85 -1.12
CA ILE A 207 -3.95 -21.07 -1.30
C ILE A 207 -4.58 -21.54 0.00
N ILE A 208 -3.95 -22.50 0.69
CA ILE A 208 -4.43 -23.03 1.97
C ILE A 208 -4.44 -21.92 3.03
N LEU A 209 -3.42 -21.07 3.08
CA LEU A 209 -3.34 -19.95 4.01
C LEU A 209 -4.47 -18.94 3.76
N ILE A 210 -4.74 -18.57 2.50
CA ILE A 210 -5.82 -17.66 2.13
C ILE A 210 -7.19 -18.26 2.50
N MET A 211 -7.41 -19.54 2.19
CA MET A 211 -8.65 -20.21 2.57
C MET A 211 -8.82 -20.30 4.08
N PHE A 212 -7.74 -20.59 4.82
CA PHE A 212 -7.75 -20.61 6.28
C PHE A 212 -8.08 -19.24 6.87
N LEU A 213 -7.47 -18.17 6.36
CA LEU A 213 -7.74 -16.79 6.77
C LEU A 213 -9.20 -16.38 6.48
N PHE A 214 -9.74 -16.80 5.33
CA PHE A 214 -11.15 -16.58 4.99
C PHE A 214 -12.10 -17.33 5.93
N CYS A 215 -11.79 -18.57 6.25
CA CYS A 215 -12.56 -19.36 7.23
C CYS A 215 -12.50 -18.71 8.64
N CYS A 216 -11.33 -18.27 9.10
CA CYS A 216 -11.21 -17.60 10.40
C CYS A 216 -12.05 -16.31 10.48
N MET A 217 -12.13 -15.51 9.39
CA MET A 217 -13.02 -14.34 9.34
C MET A 217 -14.49 -14.71 9.47
N PHE A 218 -14.91 -15.81 8.85
CA PHE A 218 -16.31 -16.26 8.89
C PHE A 218 -16.69 -16.79 10.29
N PHE A 219 -15.79 -17.50 10.95
CA PHE A 219 -16.03 -18.05 12.29
C PHE A 219 -15.90 -17.01 13.42
N SER A 220 -15.05 -15.97 13.24
CA SER A 220 -14.93 -14.87 14.23
C SER A 220 -16.20 -14.01 14.36
N LYS A 221 -17.16 -14.11 13.43
CA LYS A 221 -18.39 -13.33 13.42
C LYS A 221 -19.51 -13.97 14.24
N ASN A 222 -19.33 -15.19 14.75
CA ASN A 222 -20.34 -15.96 15.49
C ASN A 222 -20.04 -16.12 16.97
N TYR A 223 -19.10 -15.38 17.52
CA TYR A 223 -18.80 -15.21 18.92
C TYR A 223 -18.72 -13.71 19.23
#